data_5d0c6ac990ad352bcf3a7b85be9aff9d
#
_entry.id   5d0c6ac990ad352bcf3a7b85be9aff9d
#
_cell.length_a   1.000
_cell.length_b   1.000
_cell.length_c   1.000
_cell.angle_alpha   90.00
_cell.angle_beta   90.00
_cell.angle_gamma   90.00
#
_symmetry.space_group_name_H-M   'P 1'
#
loop_
_entity.id
_entity.type
_entity.pdbx_description
1 polymer ?
#
loop_
_entity_poly.entity_id
_entity_poly.type
_entity_poly.pdbx_seq_one_letter_code
_entity_poly.pdbx_strand_id
1 'polypeptide(L)'
;LRSLERLRPEWDEVLDGTEKVLYQNGESAYQAICEEFHRTWGAKSSRRAEWENIGEQLLMFFVYTYFCGAVYDDMVCSKMELALFSVRWIQEILLARWLENGKTLSMHDVEELSWRYAREVEHSDDNLNALEDWLFETYAPEGCVLEEEQE
;
A
#
# COMPACT_ATOMS: atom_id res chain seq x y z
N LEU A 1 0.37 0.55 -9.21
CA LEU A 1 1.83 0.43 -9.05
C LEU A 1 2.57 0.08 -10.36
N ARG A 2 1.97 -0.70 -11.28
CA ARG A 2 2.66 -1.10 -12.52
C ARG A 2 2.95 0.03 -13.50
N SER A 3 2.19 1.11 -13.46
CA SER A 3 2.38 2.29 -14.31
C SER A 3 3.48 3.23 -13.84
N LEU A 4 3.99 3.01 -12.63
CA LEU A 4 5.04 3.83 -12.04
C LEU A 4 6.39 3.62 -12.70
N GLU A 5 7.25 4.62 -12.62
CA GLU A 5 8.66 4.50 -13.00
C GLU A 5 9.34 3.37 -12.20
N ARG A 6 10.17 2.58 -12.85
CA ARG A 6 10.94 1.51 -12.21
C ARG A 6 12.30 2.01 -11.79
N LEU A 7 12.50 2.11 -10.50
CA LEU A 7 13.81 2.44 -9.95
C LEU A 7 14.70 1.19 -9.85
N ARG A 8 14.07 0.01 -9.65
CA ARG A 8 14.79 -1.25 -9.49
C ARG A 8 14.06 -2.42 -10.16
N PRO A 9 14.80 -3.25 -10.95
CA PRO A 9 14.21 -4.38 -11.66
C PRO A 9 13.63 -5.44 -10.71
N GLU A 10 14.15 -5.60 -9.49
CA GLU A 10 13.66 -6.56 -8.50
C GLU A 10 12.24 -6.22 -8.01
N TRP A 11 11.77 -5.00 -8.22
CA TRP A 11 10.40 -4.63 -7.88
C TRP A 11 9.37 -5.27 -8.80
N ASP A 12 9.69 -5.44 -10.08
CA ASP A 12 8.82 -6.15 -11.00
C ASP A 12 8.60 -7.60 -10.57
N GLU A 13 9.62 -8.27 -10.03
CA GLU A 13 9.48 -9.63 -9.49
C GLU A 13 8.49 -9.68 -8.32
N VAL A 14 8.49 -8.67 -7.45
CA VAL A 14 7.53 -8.57 -6.33
C VAL A 14 6.11 -8.37 -6.85
N LEU A 15 5.92 -7.48 -7.83
CA LEU A 15 4.60 -7.23 -8.41
C LEU A 15 4.08 -8.43 -9.20
N ASP A 16 4.94 -9.08 -10.00
CA ASP A 16 4.58 -10.28 -10.77
C ASP A 16 4.21 -11.44 -9.85
N GLY A 17 4.99 -11.65 -8.79
CA GLY A 17 4.69 -12.65 -7.77
C GLY A 17 3.34 -12.39 -7.11
N THR A 18 3.12 -11.16 -6.67
CA THR A 18 1.87 -10.74 -6.02
C THR A 18 0.66 -10.96 -6.93
N GLU A 19 0.73 -10.51 -8.19
CA GLU A 19 -0.35 -10.65 -9.14
C GLU A 19 -0.66 -12.12 -9.45
N LYS A 20 0.38 -12.90 -9.69
CA LYS A 20 0.27 -14.32 -9.99
C LYS A 20 -0.38 -15.09 -8.85
N VAL A 21 0.03 -14.80 -7.63
CA VAL A 21 -0.39 -15.56 -6.45
C VAL A 21 -1.80 -15.17 -6.00
N LEU A 22 -2.14 -13.88 -6.04
CA LEU A 22 -3.39 -13.40 -5.49
C LEU A 22 -4.54 -13.34 -6.51
N TYR A 23 -4.25 -12.95 -7.76
CA TYR A 23 -5.31 -12.54 -8.67
C TYR A 23 -5.55 -13.47 -9.85
N GLN A 24 -4.66 -14.42 -10.14
CA GLN A 24 -4.82 -15.34 -11.29
C GLN A 24 -6.09 -16.19 -11.25
N ASN A 25 -6.56 -16.54 -10.06
CA ASN A 25 -7.67 -17.47 -9.87
C ASN A 25 -9.02 -16.76 -9.61
N GLY A 26 -9.06 -15.43 -9.82
CA GLY A 26 -10.26 -14.63 -9.70
C GLY A 26 -10.64 -14.27 -8.27
N GLU A 27 -11.69 -13.46 -8.15
CA GLU A 27 -12.09 -12.81 -6.91
C GLU A 27 -12.43 -13.78 -5.76
N SER A 28 -13.15 -14.87 -6.05
CA SER A 28 -13.54 -15.85 -5.01
C SER A 28 -12.31 -16.53 -4.40
N ALA A 29 -11.28 -16.80 -5.19
CA ALA A 29 -10.04 -17.37 -4.69
C ALA A 29 -9.27 -16.35 -3.83
N TYR A 30 -9.21 -15.11 -4.27
CA TYR A 30 -8.62 -14.01 -3.49
C TYR A 30 -9.31 -13.83 -2.13
N GLN A 31 -10.65 -13.81 -2.10
CA GLN A 31 -11.40 -13.70 -0.85
C GLN A 31 -11.11 -14.86 0.11
N ALA A 32 -11.03 -16.09 -0.41
CA ALA A 32 -10.66 -17.26 0.41
C ALA A 32 -9.24 -17.15 1.00
N ILE A 33 -8.28 -16.63 0.22
CA ILE A 33 -6.92 -16.36 0.68
C ILE A 33 -6.93 -15.31 1.81
N CYS A 34 -7.65 -14.21 1.64
CA CYS A 34 -7.79 -13.16 2.64
C CYS A 34 -8.39 -13.70 3.95
N GLU A 35 -9.47 -14.49 3.86
CA GLU A 35 -10.11 -15.09 5.04
C GLU A 35 -9.18 -16.04 5.78
N GLU A 36 -8.43 -16.86 5.06
CA GLU A 36 -7.47 -17.77 5.65
C GLU A 36 -6.32 -17.02 6.32
N PHE A 37 -5.77 -16.00 5.66
CA PHE A 37 -4.73 -15.14 6.22
C PHE A 37 -5.21 -14.47 7.53
N HIS A 38 -6.38 -13.83 7.50
CA HIS A 38 -6.93 -13.16 8.69
C HIS A 38 -7.21 -14.10 9.85
N ARG A 39 -7.50 -15.36 9.57
CA ARG A 39 -7.73 -16.40 10.58
C ARG A 39 -6.44 -16.96 11.18
N THR A 40 -5.38 -17.06 10.37
CA THR A 40 -4.14 -17.74 10.73
C THR A 40 -3.03 -16.80 11.15
N TRP A 41 -2.98 -15.61 10.58
CA TRP A 41 -1.95 -14.61 10.87
C TRP A 41 -2.50 -13.21 11.19
N GLY A 42 -3.54 -12.76 10.50
CA GLY A 42 -4.08 -11.40 10.55
C GLY A 42 -5.08 -11.15 11.68
N ALA A 43 -6.06 -10.30 11.40
CA ALA A 43 -6.98 -9.71 12.38
C ALA A 43 -7.87 -10.69 13.18
N LYS A 44 -8.08 -11.91 12.69
CA LYS A 44 -8.89 -12.94 13.37
C LYS A 44 -8.04 -13.99 14.08
N SER A 45 -6.73 -13.86 14.09
CA SER A 45 -5.79 -14.80 14.70
C SER A 45 -5.40 -14.42 16.12
N SER A 46 -4.66 -15.32 16.81
CA SER A 46 -3.99 -15.00 18.07
C SER A 46 -2.89 -13.94 17.92
N ARG A 47 -2.42 -13.68 16.68
CA ARG A 47 -1.43 -12.66 16.34
C ARG A 47 -2.05 -11.32 15.93
N ARG A 48 -3.33 -11.12 16.22
CA ARG A 48 -4.06 -9.89 15.88
C ARG A 48 -3.32 -8.62 16.31
N ALA A 49 -2.87 -8.57 17.56
CA ALA A 49 -2.19 -7.39 18.09
C ALA A 49 -0.88 -7.09 17.35
N GLU A 50 -0.15 -8.11 16.91
CA GLU A 50 1.05 -7.97 16.10
C GLU A 50 0.72 -7.40 14.71
N TRP A 51 -0.34 -7.93 14.07
CA TRP A 51 -0.79 -7.45 12.77
C TRP A 51 -1.30 -5.99 12.81
N GLU A 52 -2.10 -5.66 13.81
CA GLU A 52 -2.59 -4.30 14.04
C GLU A 52 -1.42 -3.33 14.30
N ASN A 53 -0.45 -3.73 15.12
CA ASN A 53 0.74 -2.92 15.39
C ASN A 53 1.58 -2.67 14.12
N ILE A 54 1.74 -3.66 13.25
CA ILE A 54 2.41 -3.47 11.95
C ILE A 54 1.67 -2.41 11.13
N GLY A 55 0.34 -2.53 11.02
CA GLY A 55 -0.47 -1.56 10.29
C GLY A 55 -0.36 -0.15 10.86
N GLU A 56 -0.40 0.00 12.18
CA GLU A 56 -0.24 1.28 12.87
C GLU A 56 1.15 1.89 12.63
N GLN A 57 2.21 1.11 12.75
CA GLN A 57 3.58 1.60 12.52
C GLN A 57 3.78 2.07 11.07
N LEU A 58 3.29 1.29 10.10
CA LEU A 58 3.34 1.68 8.69
C LEU A 58 2.52 2.95 8.43
N LEU A 59 1.30 3.02 8.97
CA LEU A 59 0.46 4.20 8.80
C LEU A 59 1.10 5.45 9.43
N MET A 60 1.65 5.34 10.63
CA MET A 60 2.37 6.44 11.26
C MET A 60 3.55 6.90 10.41
N PHE A 61 4.34 5.97 9.87
CA PHE A 61 5.46 6.30 9.00
C PHE A 61 4.99 7.11 7.78
N PHE A 62 3.99 6.63 7.04
CA PHE A 62 3.51 7.30 5.83
C PHE A 62 2.80 8.62 6.13
N VAL A 63 2.02 8.70 7.20
CA VAL A 63 1.41 9.97 7.62
C VAL A 63 2.51 11.00 7.93
N TYR A 64 3.53 10.64 8.69
CA TYR A 64 4.64 11.56 8.94
C TYR A 64 5.40 11.96 7.68
N THR A 65 5.60 11.01 6.76
CA THR A 65 6.34 11.26 5.51
C THR A 65 5.56 12.21 4.59
N TYR A 66 4.27 11.98 4.40
CA TYR A 66 3.48 12.73 3.42
C TYR A 66 2.87 14.01 3.98
N PHE A 67 2.45 13.98 5.24
CA PHE A 67 1.70 15.10 5.83
C PHE A 67 2.52 16.39 5.96
N CYS A 68 3.85 16.28 6.07
CA CYS A 68 4.70 17.46 6.06
C CYS A 68 4.62 18.23 4.72
N GLY A 69 4.33 17.55 3.61
CA GLY A 69 4.10 18.18 2.31
C GLY A 69 2.80 18.97 2.25
N ALA A 70 1.75 18.48 2.90
CA ALA A 70 0.42 19.11 2.89
C ALA A 70 0.39 20.55 3.41
N VAL A 71 1.40 20.96 4.18
CA VAL A 71 1.57 22.34 4.65
C VAL A 71 1.90 23.31 3.51
N TYR A 72 2.43 22.80 2.40
CA TYR A 72 2.89 23.59 1.27
C TYR A 72 1.92 23.59 0.09
N ASP A 73 1.13 22.51 -0.04
CA ASP A 73 0.25 22.31 -1.21
C ASP A 73 -1.24 22.26 -0.86
N ASP A 74 -1.60 22.38 0.44
CA ASP A 74 -2.95 22.28 0.99
C ASP A 74 -3.71 20.97 0.66
N MET A 75 -3.00 19.94 0.14
CA MET A 75 -3.59 18.68 -0.31
C MET A 75 -3.66 17.63 0.82
N VAL A 76 -4.24 18.01 1.96
CA VAL A 76 -4.33 17.15 3.15
C VAL A 76 -5.02 15.82 2.86
N CYS A 77 -6.15 15.83 2.14
CA CYS A 77 -6.92 14.61 1.85
C CYS A 77 -6.10 13.63 1.00
N SER A 78 -5.48 14.11 -0.08
CA SER A 78 -4.66 13.26 -0.97
C SER A 78 -3.48 12.64 -0.23
N LYS A 79 -2.81 13.39 0.66
CA LYS A 79 -1.72 12.86 1.48
C LYS A 79 -2.19 11.75 2.43
N MET A 80 -3.36 11.92 3.04
CA MET A 80 -3.95 10.90 3.91
C MET A 80 -4.38 9.66 3.12
N GLU A 81 -4.97 9.84 1.95
CA GLU A 81 -5.32 8.73 1.06
C GLU A 81 -4.08 7.98 0.61
N LEU A 82 -3.02 8.69 0.19
CA LEU A 82 -1.77 8.06 -0.19
C LEU A 82 -1.17 7.23 0.96
N ALA A 83 -1.19 7.74 2.19
CA ALA A 83 -0.72 7.01 3.35
C ALA A 83 -1.52 5.70 3.59
N LEU A 84 -2.85 5.77 3.50
CA LEU A 84 -3.73 4.62 3.66
C LEU A 84 -3.51 3.57 2.55
N PHE A 85 -3.41 4.01 1.30
CA PHE A 85 -3.15 3.12 0.17
C PHE A 85 -1.77 2.49 0.22
N SER A 86 -0.75 3.22 0.67
CA SER A 86 0.59 2.67 0.86
C SER A 86 0.59 1.51 1.85
N VAL A 87 -0.08 1.67 2.99
CA VAL A 87 -0.28 0.57 3.95
C VAL A 87 -1.01 -0.60 3.30
N ARG A 88 -2.08 -0.32 2.55
CA ARG A 88 -2.88 -1.37 1.91
C ARG A 88 -2.08 -2.14 0.87
N TRP A 89 -1.30 -1.48 0.03
CA TRP A 89 -0.44 -2.14 -0.95
C TRP A 89 0.64 -3.00 -0.31
N ILE A 90 1.27 -2.53 0.77
CA ILE A 90 2.22 -3.35 1.52
C ILE A 90 1.52 -4.59 2.10
N GLN A 91 0.31 -4.45 2.64
CA GLN A 91 -0.47 -5.58 3.16
C GLN A 91 -0.80 -6.61 2.08
N GLU A 92 -1.12 -6.18 0.86
CA GLU A 92 -1.34 -7.09 -0.28
C GLU A 92 -0.06 -7.85 -0.67
N ILE A 93 1.08 -7.16 -0.71
CA ILE A 93 2.38 -7.79 -1.00
C ILE A 93 2.75 -8.80 0.11
N LEU A 94 2.49 -8.46 1.37
CA LEU A 94 2.70 -9.35 2.51
C LEU A 94 1.78 -10.59 2.46
N LEU A 95 0.53 -10.42 2.01
CA LEU A 95 -0.40 -11.53 1.81
C LEU A 95 0.12 -12.51 0.76
N ALA A 96 0.65 -12.00 -0.36
CA ALA A 96 1.27 -12.82 -1.39
C ALA A 96 2.49 -13.57 -0.84
N ARG A 97 3.38 -12.87 -0.15
CA ARG A 97 4.59 -13.46 0.47
C ARG A 97 4.23 -14.55 1.48
N TRP A 98 3.20 -14.32 2.30
CA TRP A 98 2.70 -15.33 3.24
C TRP A 98 2.28 -16.61 2.52
N LEU A 99 1.59 -16.49 1.39
CA LEU A 99 1.14 -17.64 0.63
C LEU A 99 2.32 -18.37 -0.04
N GLU A 100 3.24 -17.64 -0.63
CA GLU A 100 4.47 -18.18 -1.25
C GLU A 100 5.35 -18.94 -0.24
N ASN A 101 5.43 -18.43 0.98
CA ASN A 101 6.22 -19.04 2.07
C ASN A 101 5.46 -20.18 2.78
N GLY A 102 4.47 -20.80 2.14
CA GLY A 102 3.72 -21.90 2.73
C GLY A 102 2.89 -21.48 3.95
N LYS A 103 2.28 -20.30 3.89
CA LYS A 103 1.42 -19.70 4.92
C LYS A 103 2.17 -19.29 6.20
N THR A 104 3.42 -18.88 6.03
CA THR A 104 4.23 -18.29 7.09
C THR A 104 4.67 -16.88 6.72
N LEU A 105 4.75 -16.01 7.71
CA LEU A 105 5.22 -14.64 7.56
C LEU A 105 6.08 -14.29 8.78
N SER A 106 7.28 -13.80 8.54
CA SER A 106 8.22 -13.35 9.57
C SER A 106 8.27 -11.83 9.63
N MET A 107 8.77 -11.26 10.73
CA MET A 107 9.03 -9.82 10.80
C MET A 107 10.06 -9.37 9.76
N HIS A 108 11.01 -10.24 9.41
CA HIS A 108 11.98 -9.95 8.35
C HIS A 108 11.28 -9.74 6.98
N ASP A 109 10.25 -10.55 6.66
CA ASP A 109 9.45 -10.35 5.43
C ASP A 109 8.73 -8.99 5.46
N VAL A 110 8.19 -8.59 6.61
CA VAL A 110 7.53 -7.30 6.79
C VAL A 110 8.50 -6.15 6.57
N GLU A 111 9.66 -6.20 7.21
CA GLU A 111 10.71 -5.19 7.09
C GLU A 111 11.24 -5.09 5.65
N GLU A 112 11.55 -6.22 5.03
CA GLU A 112 12.08 -6.28 3.67
C GLU A 112 11.10 -5.69 2.65
N LEU A 113 9.84 -6.13 2.68
CA LEU A 113 8.85 -5.70 1.69
C LEU A 113 8.42 -4.24 1.89
N SER A 114 8.29 -3.79 3.14
CA SER A 114 8.02 -2.39 3.44
C SER A 114 9.16 -1.49 2.96
N TRP A 115 10.41 -1.90 3.17
CA TRP A 115 11.57 -1.18 2.70
C TRP A 115 11.67 -1.16 1.16
N ARG A 116 11.36 -2.28 0.48
CA ARG A 116 11.33 -2.33 -0.98
C ARG A 116 10.27 -1.39 -1.54
N TYR A 117 9.06 -1.39 -0.95
CA TYR A 117 8.00 -0.46 -1.32
C TYR A 117 8.44 1.00 -1.16
N ALA A 118 8.96 1.37 0.01
CA ALA A 118 9.40 2.73 0.27
C ALA A 118 10.49 3.17 -0.71
N ARG A 119 11.45 2.32 -1.02
CA ARG A 119 12.51 2.64 -1.98
C ARG A 119 12.03 2.83 -3.40
N GLU A 120 10.96 2.16 -3.79
CA GLU A 120 10.41 2.27 -5.14
C GLU A 120 9.45 3.45 -5.29
N VAL A 121 8.70 3.77 -4.24
CA VAL A 121 7.67 4.80 -4.26
C VAL A 121 8.18 6.10 -3.67
N GLU A 122 8.72 6.09 -2.44
CA GLU A 122 9.10 7.29 -1.69
C GLU A 122 10.33 8.02 -2.28
N HIS A 123 11.20 7.31 -2.99
CA HIS A 123 12.41 7.88 -3.55
C HIS A 123 12.24 8.39 -4.99
N SER A 124 11.01 8.47 -5.48
CA SER A 124 10.67 9.03 -6.78
C SER A 124 9.53 10.02 -6.63
N ASP A 125 9.82 11.31 -6.80
CA ASP A 125 8.81 12.36 -6.82
C ASP A 125 7.79 12.10 -7.95
N ASP A 126 8.24 11.58 -9.09
CA ASP A 126 7.36 11.24 -10.22
C ASP A 126 6.39 10.12 -9.85
N ASN A 127 6.83 9.10 -9.10
CA ASN A 127 5.97 8.03 -8.64
C ASN A 127 4.96 8.52 -7.59
N LEU A 128 5.38 9.37 -6.66
CA LEU A 128 4.49 9.96 -5.65
C LEU A 128 3.42 10.82 -6.32
N ASN A 129 3.82 11.72 -7.20
CA ASN A 129 2.88 12.60 -7.91
C ASN A 129 1.88 11.77 -8.75
N ALA A 130 2.36 10.77 -9.50
CA ALA A 130 1.48 9.91 -10.29
C ALA A 130 0.47 9.13 -9.44
N LEU A 131 0.83 8.73 -8.22
CA LEU A 131 -0.08 8.07 -7.30
C LEU A 131 -1.09 9.05 -6.70
N GLU A 132 -0.66 10.24 -6.33
CA GLU A 132 -1.56 11.29 -5.83
C GLU A 132 -2.59 11.69 -6.89
N ASP A 133 -2.15 11.93 -8.12
CA ASP A 133 -3.04 12.25 -9.24
C ASP A 133 -4.07 11.14 -9.47
N TRP A 134 -3.60 9.89 -9.51
CA TRP A 134 -4.48 8.74 -9.68
C TRP A 134 -5.50 8.59 -8.53
N LEU A 135 -5.08 8.81 -7.29
CA LEU A 135 -5.97 8.76 -6.12
C LEU A 135 -6.99 9.88 -6.18
N PHE A 136 -6.56 11.07 -6.49
CA PHE A 136 -7.44 12.23 -6.65
C PHE A 136 -8.48 12.00 -7.74
N GLU A 137 -8.09 11.53 -8.93
CA GLU A 137 -9.01 11.24 -10.03
C GLU A 137 -10.01 10.12 -9.68
N THR A 138 -9.59 9.13 -8.86
CA THR A 138 -10.39 7.94 -8.59
C THR A 138 -11.32 8.12 -7.38
N TYR A 139 -10.89 8.85 -6.36
CA TYR A 139 -11.54 8.88 -5.05
C TYR A 139 -11.86 10.27 -4.53
N ALA A 140 -11.52 11.36 -5.27
CA ALA A 140 -11.81 12.70 -4.79
C ALA A 140 -13.31 12.83 -4.45
N PRO A 141 -13.67 13.24 -3.22
CA PRO A 141 -15.05 13.48 -2.86
C PRO A 141 -15.65 14.56 -3.78
N GLU A 142 -16.90 14.39 -4.20
CA GLU A 142 -17.64 15.46 -4.88
C GLU A 142 -17.61 16.71 -3.99
N GLY A 143 -16.88 17.75 -4.41
CA GLY A 143 -16.71 19.01 -3.65
C GLY A 143 -15.28 19.28 -3.14
N CYS A 144 -14.30 18.39 -3.35
CA CYS A 144 -12.87 18.67 -3.10
C CYS A 144 -12.18 19.43 -4.25
N VAL A 145 -12.89 19.75 -5.30
CA VAL A 145 -12.41 20.67 -6.33
C VAL A 145 -12.57 22.08 -5.77
N LEU A 146 -11.46 22.72 -5.38
CA LEU A 146 -11.48 24.16 -5.15
C LEU A 146 -11.95 24.79 -6.44
N GLU A 147 -13.14 25.44 -6.40
CA GLU A 147 -13.58 26.27 -7.51
C GLU A 147 -12.44 27.28 -7.75
N GLU A 148 -11.78 27.18 -8.91
CA GLU A 148 -10.89 28.26 -9.35
C GLU A 148 -11.73 29.53 -9.36
N GLU A 149 -11.50 30.41 -8.41
CA GLU A 149 -12.04 31.75 -8.42
C GLU A 149 -11.58 32.40 -9.72
N GLN A 150 -12.50 32.50 -10.68
CA GLN A 150 -12.29 33.25 -11.92
C GLN A 150 -12.19 34.73 -11.53
N GLU A 151 -10.94 35.25 -11.47
CA GLU A 151 -10.70 36.67 -11.57
C GLU A 151 -10.81 37.17 -13.02
#